data_0decb2a492419d6e9a4d45e27bb99005
#
_entry.id   0decb2a492419d6e9a4d45e27bb99005
#
_cell.length_a   1.000
_cell.length_b   1.000
_cell.length_c   1.000
_cell.angle_alpha   90.00
_cell.angle_beta   90.00
_cell.angle_gamma   90.00
#
_symmetry.space_group_name_H-M   'P 1'
#
loop_
_entity.id
_entity.type
_entity.pdbx_description
1 polymer ?
#
loop_
_entity_poly.entity_id
_entity_poly.type
_entity_poly.pdbx_seq_one_letter_code
_entity_poly.pdbx_strand_id
1 'polypeptide(L)'
;MYIINYSLDHNKSWKKYDFHFDSLWAAVFKAGAICVEHWADVDVIDGNTGVVLVSFNRVGGVYIDEDLPKDIKILTSLLIK
;
A
#
# COMPACT_ATOMS: atom_id res chain seq x y z
N MET A 1 -12.10 0.50 7.34
CA MET A 1 -11.01 -0.46 7.63
C MET A 1 -10.16 -0.64 6.38
N TYR A 2 -8.86 -0.63 6.53
CA TYR A 2 -7.91 -0.78 5.42
C TYR A 2 -7.05 -2.00 5.65
N ILE A 3 -6.80 -2.73 4.57
CA ILE A 3 -6.07 -3.99 4.58
C ILE A 3 -4.83 -3.85 3.72
N ILE A 4 -3.73 -4.47 4.16
CA ILE A 4 -2.50 -4.51 3.38
C ILE A 4 -2.27 -5.94 2.89
N ASN A 5 -2.06 -6.09 1.58
CA ASN A 5 -1.57 -7.32 0.98
C ASN A 5 -0.17 -7.07 0.41
N TYR A 6 0.70 -8.05 0.51
CA TYR A 6 2.05 -7.90 0.00
C TYR A 6 2.53 -9.18 -0.69
N SER A 7 3.47 -9.02 -1.62
CA SER A 7 4.09 -10.11 -2.35
C SER A 7 5.60 -9.97 -2.29
N LEU A 8 6.29 -11.02 -1.89
CA LEU A 8 7.75 -11.08 -1.82
C LEU A 8 8.37 -11.73 -3.07
N ASP A 9 7.55 -12.24 -3.99
CA ASP A 9 8.00 -13.07 -5.09
C ASP A 9 7.49 -12.60 -6.46
N HIS A 10 7.50 -11.31 -6.72
CA HIS A 10 7.10 -10.71 -8.00
C HIS A 10 5.64 -10.98 -8.38
N ASN A 11 4.72 -10.81 -7.44
CA ASN A 11 3.28 -10.99 -7.66
C ASN A 11 2.85 -12.45 -7.90
N LYS A 12 3.71 -13.41 -7.61
CA LYS A 12 3.34 -14.82 -7.78
C LYS A 12 2.45 -15.32 -6.67
N SER A 13 2.69 -14.85 -5.45
CA SER A 13 1.83 -15.14 -4.30
C SER A 13 1.68 -13.92 -3.43
N TRP A 14 0.49 -13.75 -2.86
CA TRP A 14 0.16 -12.59 -2.03
C TRP A 14 -0.20 -13.06 -0.63
N LYS A 15 0.27 -12.31 0.36
CA LYS A 15 -0.03 -12.55 1.77
C LYS A 15 -0.75 -11.35 2.33
N LYS A 16 -1.66 -11.60 3.26
CA LYS A 16 -2.36 -10.55 3.98
C LYS A 16 -1.57 -10.19 5.22
N TYR A 17 -1.34 -8.88 5.43
CA TYR A 17 -0.73 -8.40 6.66
C TYR A 17 -1.70 -8.61 7.83
N ASP A 18 -1.18 -8.98 9.01
CA ASP A 18 -2.01 -9.44 10.11
C ASP A 18 -2.86 -8.35 10.76
N PHE A 19 -2.52 -7.08 10.57
CA PHE A 19 -3.23 -5.98 11.20
C PHE A 19 -4.11 -5.23 10.21
N HIS A 20 -5.27 -4.78 10.68
CA HIS A 20 -6.13 -3.86 9.96
C HIS A 20 -5.83 -2.43 10.42
N PHE A 21 -6.08 -1.46 9.57
CA PHE A 21 -5.87 -0.06 9.88
C PHE A 21 -7.18 0.71 9.76
N ASP A 22 -7.47 1.54 10.75
CA ASP A 22 -8.64 2.42 10.70
C ASP A 22 -8.34 3.70 9.92
N SER A 23 -7.07 4.08 9.85
CA SER A 23 -6.61 5.27 9.15
C SER A 23 -5.95 4.89 7.83
N LEU A 24 -6.40 5.50 6.75
CA LEU A 24 -5.75 5.31 5.44
C LEU A 24 -4.31 5.82 5.48
N TRP A 25 -4.07 6.93 6.18
CA TRP A 25 -2.73 7.48 6.32
C TRP A 25 -1.77 6.48 6.96
N ALA A 26 -2.21 5.85 8.06
CA ALA A 26 -1.41 4.83 8.74
C ALA A 26 -1.18 3.58 7.87
N ALA A 27 -2.19 3.16 7.13
CA ALA A 27 -2.07 2.02 6.23
C ALA A 27 -1.06 2.30 5.10
N VAL A 28 -1.13 3.47 4.50
CA VAL A 28 -0.21 3.87 3.42
C VAL A 28 1.22 3.98 3.95
N PHE A 29 1.40 4.57 5.13
CA PHE A 29 2.71 4.67 5.74
C PHE A 29 3.32 3.29 5.99
N LYS A 30 2.54 2.37 6.56
CA LYS A 30 3.01 1.00 6.81
C LYS A 30 3.30 0.26 5.52
N ALA A 31 2.46 0.42 4.50
CA ALA A 31 2.67 -0.21 3.21
C ALA A 31 3.99 0.24 2.57
N GLY A 32 4.28 1.53 2.61
CA GLY A 32 5.54 2.06 2.12
C GLY A 32 6.74 1.48 2.86
N ALA A 33 6.64 1.35 4.17
CA ALA A 33 7.69 0.74 4.99
C ALA A 33 7.92 -0.73 4.62
N ILE A 34 6.86 -1.50 4.44
CA ILE A 34 6.97 -2.91 4.03
C ILE A 34 7.66 -3.01 2.66
N CYS A 35 7.26 -2.16 1.72
CA CYS A 35 7.86 -2.15 0.39
C CYS A 35 9.36 -1.93 0.44
N VAL A 36 9.81 -0.96 1.22
CA VAL A 36 11.22 -0.61 1.32
C VAL A 36 12.01 -1.64 2.14
N GLU A 37 11.48 -2.04 3.29
CA GLU A 37 12.20 -2.93 4.20
C GLU A 37 12.34 -4.35 3.67
N HIS A 38 11.31 -4.84 2.97
CA HIS A 38 11.25 -6.21 2.50
C HIS A 38 11.37 -6.34 0.97
N TRP A 39 11.50 -5.23 0.28
CA TRP A 39 11.57 -5.19 -1.17
C TRP A 39 10.39 -5.94 -1.79
N ALA A 40 9.20 -5.58 -1.36
CA ALA A 40 7.96 -6.24 -1.69
C ALA A 40 7.06 -5.36 -2.53
N ASP A 41 6.19 -5.98 -3.32
CA ASP A 41 5.04 -5.30 -3.89
C ASP A 41 3.95 -5.26 -2.81
N VAL A 42 3.30 -4.12 -2.62
CA VAL A 42 2.35 -3.93 -1.53
C VAL A 42 1.12 -3.18 -2.01
N ASP A 43 -0.05 -3.71 -1.68
CA ASP A 43 -1.34 -3.08 -1.98
C ASP A 43 -2.02 -2.66 -0.69
N VAL A 44 -2.57 -1.44 -0.69
CA VAL A 44 -3.50 -0.97 0.34
C VAL A 44 -4.91 -1.06 -0.22
N ILE A 45 -5.77 -1.80 0.46
CA ILE A 45 -7.09 -2.16 -0.02
C ILE A 45 -8.15 -1.63 0.94
N ASP A 46 -9.22 -1.05 0.39
CA ASP A 46 -10.41 -0.74 1.18
C ASP A 46 -11.09 -2.04 1.59
N GLY A 47 -11.11 -2.33 2.87
CA GLY A 47 -11.67 -3.57 3.40
C GLY A 47 -13.18 -3.72 3.21
N ASN A 48 -13.89 -2.63 2.91
CA ASN A 48 -15.33 -2.67 2.69
C ASN A 48 -15.69 -2.97 1.24
N THR A 49 -14.87 -2.53 0.29
CA THR A 49 -15.18 -2.63 -1.14
C THR A 49 -14.26 -3.59 -1.89
N GLY A 50 -13.10 -3.90 -1.33
CA GLY A 50 -12.08 -4.69 -2.02
C GLY A 50 -11.28 -3.91 -3.06
N VAL A 51 -11.47 -2.61 -3.17
CA VAL A 51 -10.79 -1.77 -4.16
C VAL A 51 -9.37 -1.47 -3.69
N VAL A 52 -8.40 -1.64 -4.59
CA VAL A 52 -7.01 -1.24 -4.33
C VAL A 52 -6.92 0.28 -4.40
N LEU A 53 -6.50 0.90 -3.31
CA LEU A 53 -6.40 2.36 -3.20
C LEU A 53 -5.00 2.87 -3.52
N VAL A 54 -3.98 2.16 -3.05
CA VAL A 54 -2.58 2.49 -3.29
C VAL A 54 -1.83 1.20 -3.53
N SER A 55 -0.93 1.21 -4.48
CA SER A 55 -0.08 0.05 -4.75
C SER A 55 1.36 0.52 -4.88
N PHE A 56 2.24 -0.06 -4.10
CA PHE A 56 3.68 0.17 -4.19
C PHE A 56 4.33 -0.99 -4.91
N ASN A 57 5.09 -0.67 -5.96
CA ASN A 57 5.89 -1.66 -6.65
C ASN A 57 7.31 -1.60 -6.09
N ARG A 58 7.91 -2.75 -5.82
CA ARG A 58 9.24 -2.84 -5.23
C ARG A 58 10.34 -2.17 -6.06
N VAL A 59 10.12 -1.97 -7.36
CA VAL A 59 11.08 -1.29 -8.23
C VAL A 59 10.82 0.21 -8.33
N GLY A 60 9.97 0.76 -7.47
CA GLY A 60 9.75 2.19 -7.35
C GLY A 60 8.49 2.74 -8.02
N GLY A 61 7.71 1.90 -8.69
CA GLY A 61 6.43 2.32 -9.24
C GLY A 61 5.37 2.46 -8.16
N VAL A 62 4.43 3.37 -8.37
CA VAL A 62 3.30 3.54 -7.44
C VAL A 62 2.03 3.82 -8.23
N TYR A 63 0.93 3.24 -7.77
CA TYR A 63 -0.42 3.54 -8.21
C TYR A 63 -1.16 4.20 -7.05
N ILE A 64 -1.87 5.28 -7.35
CA ILE A 64 -2.70 5.98 -6.38
C ILE A 64 -4.05 6.20 -7.01
N ASP A 65 -5.12 5.77 -6.33
CA ASP A 65 -6.49 6.05 -6.77
C ASP A 65 -6.70 7.57 -6.80
N GLU A 66 -7.20 8.09 -7.92
CA GLU A 66 -7.33 9.53 -8.14
C GLU A 66 -8.32 10.21 -7.20
N ASP A 67 -9.25 9.44 -6.63
CA ASP A 67 -10.27 9.96 -5.72
C ASP A 67 -9.75 10.11 -4.27
N LEU A 68 -8.51 9.73 -4.00
CA LEU A 68 -7.95 9.83 -2.66
C LEU A 68 -7.66 11.29 -2.27
N PRO A 69 -7.70 11.59 -0.95
CA PRO A 69 -7.34 12.91 -0.46
C PRO A 69 -5.93 13.33 -0.87
N LYS A 70 -5.74 14.63 -1.04
CA LYS A 70 -4.48 15.20 -1.47
C LYS A 70 -3.33 14.90 -0.52
N ASP A 71 -3.58 14.89 0.79
CA ASP A 71 -2.56 14.56 1.80
C ASP A 71 -2.03 13.13 1.65
N ILE A 72 -2.88 12.19 1.25
CA ILE A 72 -2.47 10.82 0.98
C ILE A 72 -1.56 10.77 -0.25
N LYS A 73 -1.86 11.54 -1.28
CA LYS A 73 -1.03 11.63 -2.49
C LYS A 73 0.36 12.18 -2.16
N ILE A 74 0.41 13.21 -1.31
CA ILE A 74 1.67 13.80 -0.86
C ILE A 74 2.47 12.80 -0.05
N LEU A 75 1.85 12.13 0.92
CA LEU A 75 2.50 11.12 1.73
C LEU A 75 3.11 10.03 0.86
N THR A 76 2.34 9.51 -0.09
CA THR A 76 2.79 8.45 -0.98
C THR A 76 4.01 8.89 -1.79
N SER A 77 4.01 10.12 -2.29
CA SER A 77 5.16 10.67 -3.02
C SER A 77 6.43 10.73 -2.18
N LEU A 78 6.30 10.99 -0.87
CA LEU A 78 7.44 11.05 0.04
C LEU A 78 8.02 9.67 0.36
N LEU A 79 7.21 8.62 0.27
CA LEU A 79 7.61 7.27 0.63
C LEU A 79 8.38 6.54 -0.48
N ILE A 80 8.29 7.01 -1.71
CA ILE A 80 8.87 6.34 -2.90
C ILE A 80 10.11 7.06 -3.40
N LYS A 81 11.06 7.22 -2.60
CA LYS A 81 12.31 7.84 -3.04
C LYS A 81 13.33 6.83 -3.52
#